data_ed4cfad1655640e45ce10bc57db7058b
#
_entry.id   ed4cfad1655640e45ce10bc57db7058b
#
_cell.length_a   1.000
_cell.length_b   1.000
_cell.length_c   1.000
_cell.angle_alpha   90.00
_cell.angle_beta   90.00
_cell.angle_gamma   90.00
#
_symmetry.space_group_name_H-M   'P 1'
#
loop_
_entity.id
_entity.type
_entity.pdbx_description
1 polymer ?
#
loop_
_entity_poly.entity_id
_entity_poly.type
_entity_poly.pdbx_seq_one_letter_code
_entity_poly.pdbx_strand_id
1 'polypeptide(L)'
;SCELEREYKISKGGNSGLMFHVTEEESTPWRSGPEIQIQDNVDGHDPQLSGWLYQLYNSEKDATKPAGQWNQLRILITPEKCEQYMNGVKYCEYVKGSKDWDERVAKSKFAAFSKFGKSKKGHICLQDHGNEVAFRNVKIREVK
;
A
#
# COMPACT_ATOMS: atom_id res chain seq x y z
N SER A 1 2.24 16.47 4.69
CA SER A 1 1.48 15.92 3.54
C SER A 1 2.45 15.60 2.41
N CYS A 2 2.22 14.52 1.70
CA CYS A 2 3.05 14.18 0.54
C CYS A 2 2.24 13.42 -0.51
N GLU A 3 2.75 13.45 -1.72
CA GLU A 3 2.30 12.61 -2.82
C GLU A 3 3.47 11.74 -3.25
N LEU A 4 3.22 10.44 -3.33
CA LEU A 4 4.18 9.44 -3.78
C LEU A 4 3.69 8.81 -5.07
N GLU A 5 4.53 8.81 -6.08
CA GLU A 5 4.30 8.08 -7.32
C GLU A 5 5.43 7.11 -7.58
N ARG A 6 5.10 5.98 -8.15
CA ARG A 6 6.08 5.03 -8.65
C ARG A 6 5.46 4.07 -9.64
N GLU A 7 6.31 3.48 -10.45
CA GLU A 7 5.91 2.38 -11.31
C GLU A 7 6.54 1.08 -10.80
N TYR A 8 5.80 0.00 -10.95
CA TYR A 8 6.29 -1.34 -10.66
C TYR A 8 5.99 -2.28 -11.82
N LYS A 9 6.83 -3.29 -11.94
CA LYS A 9 6.64 -4.43 -12.84
C LYS A 9 6.85 -5.70 -12.03
N ILE A 10 5.80 -6.49 -11.89
CA ILE A 10 5.82 -7.72 -11.09
C ILE A 10 6.00 -8.94 -11.99
N SER A 11 6.73 -9.94 -11.51
CA SER A 11 6.85 -11.24 -12.17
C SER A 11 5.58 -12.05 -12.06
N LYS A 12 5.44 -13.07 -12.92
CA LYS A 12 4.30 -14.00 -12.89
C LYS A 12 4.18 -14.65 -11.51
N GLY A 13 2.99 -14.60 -10.92
CA GLY A 13 2.73 -15.10 -9.57
C GLY A 13 3.40 -14.32 -8.45
N GLY A 14 4.03 -13.20 -8.77
CA GLY A 14 4.84 -12.44 -7.83
C GLY A 14 4.02 -11.64 -6.81
N ASN A 15 4.67 -11.36 -5.67
CA ASN A 15 4.14 -10.55 -4.58
C ASN A 15 5.19 -9.58 -4.09
N SER A 16 4.76 -8.40 -3.72
CA SER A 16 5.54 -7.32 -3.13
C SER A 16 4.59 -6.40 -2.35
N GLY A 17 5.02 -5.23 -1.98
CA GLY A 17 4.18 -4.24 -1.31
C GLY A 17 4.91 -2.93 -1.10
N LEU A 18 4.14 -1.89 -0.84
CA LEU A 18 4.64 -0.60 -0.38
C LEU A 18 4.01 -0.27 0.96
N MET A 19 4.85 -0.05 1.96
CA MET A 19 4.41 0.43 3.28
C MET A 19 4.84 1.88 3.47
N PHE A 20 4.00 2.65 4.14
CA PHE A 20 4.29 4.05 4.46
C PHE A 20 4.06 4.33 5.94
N HIS A 21 4.60 5.45 6.42
CA HIS A 21 4.60 5.80 7.85
C HIS A 21 5.15 4.68 8.74
N VAL A 22 6.16 3.99 8.23
CA VAL A 22 6.82 2.90 8.96
C VAL A 22 7.74 3.49 10.02
N THR A 23 7.65 2.96 11.24
CA THR A 23 8.57 3.32 12.34
C THR A 23 9.60 2.22 12.56
N GLU A 24 10.71 2.57 13.20
CA GLU A 24 11.81 1.63 13.46
C GLU A 24 11.66 0.84 14.77
N GLU A 25 10.53 1.03 15.47
CA GLU A 25 10.27 0.39 16.77
C GLU A 25 9.91 -1.08 16.67
N GLU A 26 9.44 -1.51 15.50
CA GLU A 26 8.96 -2.88 15.26
C GLU A 26 9.96 -3.70 14.44
N SER A 27 9.90 -5.01 14.59
CA SER A 27 10.82 -5.94 13.91
C SER A 27 10.59 -6.05 12.42
N THR A 28 9.40 -5.68 11.94
CA THR A 28 9.04 -5.71 10.52
C THR A 28 8.21 -4.48 10.14
N PRO A 29 8.37 -3.96 8.91
CA PRO A 29 7.69 -2.73 8.48
C PRO A 29 6.17 -2.78 8.60
N TRP A 30 5.54 -3.90 8.28
CA TRP A 30 4.09 -4.04 8.25
C TRP A 30 3.42 -4.06 9.65
N ARG A 31 4.21 -4.16 10.72
CA ARG A 31 3.69 -4.04 12.08
C ARG A 31 3.39 -2.60 12.49
N SER A 32 3.97 -1.63 11.81
CA SER A 32 3.75 -0.20 12.11
C SER A 32 3.14 0.56 10.93
N GLY A 33 3.53 0.26 9.69
CA GLY A 33 3.09 0.96 8.49
C GLY A 33 2.05 0.19 7.70
N PRO A 34 0.96 0.86 7.29
CA PRO A 34 -0.01 0.24 6.38
C PRO A 34 0.63 -0.12 5.05
N GLU A 35 0.19 -1.24 4.48
CA GLU A 35 0.73 -1.79 3.25
C GLU A 35 -0.23 -1.64 2.09
N ILE A 36 0.26 -1.11 0.98
CA ILE A 36 -0.42 -1.17 -0.30
C ILE A 36 0.09 -2.41 -1.02
N GLN A 37 -0.82 -3.34 -1.32
CA GLN A 37 -0.49 -4.61 -1.96
C GLN A 37 0.04 -4.41 -3.36
N ILE A 38 1.05 -5.17 -3.72
CA ILE A 38 1.56 -5.33 -5.08
C ILE A 38 1.65 -6.81 -5.36
N GLN A 39 0.94 -7.27 -6.39
CA GLN A 39 1.04 -8.65 -6.84
C GLN A 39 0.60 -8.80 -8.30
N ASP A 40 0.88 -9.95 -8.86
CA ASP A 40 0.21 -10.41 -10.07
C ASP A 40 -1.19 -10.89 -9.68
N ASN A 41 -2.22 -10.13 -10.07
CA ASN A 41 -3.61 -10.43 -9.70
C ASN A 41 -4.16 -11.69 -10.37
N VAL A 42 -3.53 -12.17 -11.45
CA VAL A 42 -3.99 -13.34 -12.20
C VAL A 42 -3.45 -14.64 -11.59
N ASP A 43 -2.13 -14.71 -11.40
CA ASP A 43 -1.45 -15.92 -10.94
C ASP A 43 -0.96 -15.82 -9.48
N GLY A 44 -1.19 -14.69 -8.83
CA GLY A 44 -0.88 -14.50 -7.41
C GLY A 44 -1.83 -15.28 -6.50
N HIS A 45 -1.39 -15.60 -5.29
CA HIS A 45 -2.12 -16.44 -4.35
C HIS A 45 -2.85 -15.67 -3.25
N ASP A 46 -2.55 -14.38 -3.08
CA ASP A 46 -3.16 -13.58 -2.04
C ASP A 46 -4.54 -13.07 -2.49
N PRO A 47 -5.60 -13.20 -1.66
CA PRO A 47 -6.90 -12.62 -1.96
C PRO A 47 -6.90 -11.09 -1.92
N GLN A 48 -5.90 -10.48 -1.30
CA GLN A 48 -5.71 -9.02 -1.31
C GLN A 48 -5.07 -8.61 -2.63
N LEU A 49 -5.78 -7.84 -3.44
CA LEU A 49 -5.35 -7.49 -4.79
C LEU A 49 -4.42 -6.27 -4.81
N SER A 50 -3.67 -6.16 -5.90
CA SER A 50 -2.73 -5.06 -6.09
C SER A 50 -3.44 -3.70 -6.08
N GLY A 51 -2.87 -2.74 -5.34
CA GLY A 51 -3.44 -1.41 -5.15
C GLY A 51 -4.41 -1.28 -3.97
N TRP A 52 -4.78 -2.39 -3.33
CA TRP A 52 -5.59 -2.36 -2.10
C TRP A 52 -4.73 -1.98 -0.89
N LEU A 53 -5.35 -1.36 0.11
CA LEU A 53 -4.72 -1.25 1.42
C LEU A 53 -4.97 -2.56 2.17
N TYR A 54 -3.91 -3.32 2.35
CA TYR A 54 -3.93 -4.72 2.77
C TYR A 54 -4.83 -4.96 4.00
N GLN A 55 -5.87 -5.79 3.83
CA GLN A 55 -6.90 -6.14 4.81
C GLN A 55 -7.76 -4.98 5.34
N LEU A 56 -7.60 -3.77 4.86
CA LEU A 56 -8.32 -2.60 5.38
C LEU A 56 -9.27 -1.98 4.36
N TYR A 57 -8.78 -1.63 3.18
CA TYR A 57 -9.59 -0.98 2.14
C TYR A 57 -9.34 -1.64 0.78
N ASN A 58 -10.41 -2.11 0.18
CA ASN A 58 -10.38 -2.73 -1.14
C ASN A 58 -10.94 -1.79 -2.22
N SER A 59 -10.96 -2.26 -3.44
CA SER A 59 -11.60 -1.59 -4.57
C SER A 59 -12.33 -2.61 -5.42
N GLU A 60 -13.50 -2.24 -5.94
CA GLU A 60 -14.21 -3.02 -6.94
C GLU A 60 -13.64 -2.81 -8.36
N LYS A 61 -12.80 -1.78 -8.51
CA LYS A 61 -12.16 -1.46 -9.78
C LYS A 61 -10.91 -2.32 -9.97
N ASP A 62 -10.64 -2.72 -11.19
CA ASP A 62 -9.40 -3.38 -11.58
C ASP A 62 -8.80 -2.62 -12.78
N ALA A 63 -7.78 -1.82 -12.49
CA ALA A 63 -7.04 -1.05 -13.49
C ALA A 63 -5.61 -1.57 -13.65
N THR A 64 -5.27 -2.72 -13.06
CA THR A 64 -3.94 -3.30 -13.15
C THR A 64 -3.68 -3.88 -14.54
N LYS A 65 -2.44 -3.73 -14.98
CA LYS A 65 -1.91 -4.41 -16.17
C LYS A 65 -1.30 -5.75 -15.75
N PRO A 66 -1.25 -6.74 -16.67
CA PRO A 66 -0.69 -8.06 -16.36
C PRO A 66 0.76 -8.03 -15.89
N ALA A 67 1.18 -9.14 -15.28
CA ALA A 67 2.59 -9.37 -14.94
C ALA A 67 3.50 -9.12 -16.15
N GLY A 68 4.68 -8.56 -15.91
CA GLY A 68 5.62 -8.19 -16.96
C GLY A 68 5.37 -6.83 -17.60
N GLN A 69 4.30 -6.16 -17.23
CA GLN A 69 4.00 -4.78 -17.65
C GLN A 69 4.16 -3.79 -16.50
N TRP A 70 4.45 -2.54 -16.84
CA TRP A 70 4.58 -1.47 -15.87
C TRP A 70 3.21 -0.95 -15.43
N ASN A 71 3.00 -0.91 -14.11
CA ASN A 71 1.85 -0.27 -13.46
C ASN A 71 2.30 0.96 -12.71
N GLN A 72 1.47 2.00 -12.68
CA GLN A 72 1.72 3.21 -11.88
C GLN A 72 0.85 3.19 -10.63
N LEU A 73 1.50 3.29 -9.47
CA LEU A 73 0.84 3.45 -8.18
C LEU A 73 1.08 4.87 -7.68
N ARG A 74 0.00 5.56 -7.29
CA ARG A 74 0.07 6.89 -6.71
C ARG A 74 -0.69 6.93 -5.39
N ILE A 75 -0.10 7.58 -4.41
CA ILE A 75 -0.68 7.78 -3.09
C ILE A 75 -0.61 9.24 -2.73
N LEU A 76 -1.74 9.80 -2.32
CA LEU A 76 -1.82 11.11 -1.71
C LEU A 76 -2.04 10.92 -0.20
N ILE A 77 -1.14 11.49 0.61
CA ILE A 77 -1.19 11.39 2.06
C ILE A 77 -1.29 12.81 2.63
N THR A 78 -2.44 13.13 3.22
CA THR A 78 -2.67 14.39 3.91
C THR A 78 -3.15 14.13 5.34
N PRO A 79 -3.16 15.13 6.24
CA PRO A 79 -3.74 14.96 7.58
C PRO A 79 -5.23 14.60 7.54
N GLU A 80 -5.94 15.07 6.51
CA GLU A 80 -7.38 14.89 6.38
C GLU A 80 -7.74 13.52 5.82
N LYS A 81 -6.91 12.99 4.90
CA LYS A 81 -7.19 11.73 4.21
C LYS A 81 -6.00 11.18 3.44
N CYS A 82 -6.10 9.90 3.11
CA CYS A 82 -5.23 9.25 2.14
C CYS A 82 -6.05 8.78 0.94
N GLU A 83 -5.47 8.85 -0.25
CA GLU A 83 -6.08 8.37 -1.49
C GLU A 83 -5.08 7.47 -2.23
N GLN A 84 -5.56 6.38 -2.81
CA GLN A 84 -4.75 5.45 -3.60
C GLN A 84 -5.27 5.36 -5.02
N TYR A 85 -4.34 5.36 -5.98
CA TYR A 85 -4.64 5.33 -7.41
C TYR A 85 -3.79 4.27 -8.11
N MET A 86 -4.40 3.50 -8.98
CA MET A 86 -3.74 2.52 -9.85
C MET A 86 -3.97 2.92 -11.30
N ASN A 87 -2.87 3.22 -12.03
CA ASN A 87 -2.93 3.65 -13.43
C ASN A 87 -3.92 4.81 -13.66
N GLY A 88 -3.93 5.79 -12.74
CA GLY A 88 -4.79 6.96 -12.80
C GLY A 88 -6.22 6.76 -12.28
N VAL A 89 -6.59 5.53 -11.91
CA VAL A 89 -7.92 5.21 -11.39
C VAL A 89 -7.91 5.20 -9.87
N LYS A 90 -8.78 6.00 -9.24
CA LYS A 90 -8.91 6.03 -7.78
C LYS A 90 -9.50 4.72 -7.28
N TYR A 91 -8.76 4.04 -6.39
CA TYR A 91 -9.17 2.78 -5.82
C TYR A 91 -9.88 2.93 -4.48
N CYS A 92 -9.34 3.74 -3.58
CA CYS A 92 -9.92 3.95 -2.26
C CYS A 92 -9.46 5.27 -1.65
N GLU A 93 -10.18 5.66 -0.61
CA GLU A 93 -9.91 6.83 0.22
C GLU A 93 -10.20 6.46 1.66
N TYR A 94 -9.35 6.91 2.57
CA TYR A 94 -9.52 6.62 4.00
C TYR A 94 -8.85 7.69 4.86
N VAL A 95 -9.27 7.74 6.12
CA VAL A 95 -8.69 8.62 7.13
C VAL A 95 -8.07 7.77 8.23
N LYS A 96 -6.74 7.78 8.34
CA LYS A 96 -6.03 7.07 9.40
C LYS A 96 -6.46 7.57 10.78
N GLY A 97 -6.78 6.66 11.68
CA GLY A 97 -7.22 7.00 13.04
C GLY A 97 -8.69 7.40 13.14
N SER A 98 -9.46 7.36 12.06
CA SER A 98 -10.89 7.53 12.13
C SER A 98 -11.58 6.32 12.78
N LYS A 99 -12.85 6.47 13.15
CA LYS A 99 -13.65 5.35 13.68
C LYS A 99 -13.71 4.19 12.70
N ASP A 100 -13.95 4.46 11.43
CA ASP A 100 -13.96 3.44 10.36
C ASP A 100 -12.62 2.72 10.25
N TRP A 101 -11.52 3.46 10.27
CA TRP A 101 -10.17 2.90 10.28
C TRP A 101 -9.97 1.97 11.48
N ASP A 102 -10.29 2.42 12.68
CA ASP A 102 -10.09 1.65 13.91
C ASP A 102 -10.92 0.37 13.92
N GLU A 103 -12.15 0.41 13.43
CA GLU A 103 -13.01 -0.77 13.30
C GLU A 103 -12.44 -1.79 12.30
N ARG A 104 -11.90 -1.33 11.19
CA ARG A 104 -11.27 -2.21 10.19
C ARG A 104 -9.97 -2.83 10.70
N VAL A 105 -9.13 -2.05 11.37
CA VAL A 105 -7.91 -2.56 12.01
C VAL A 105 -8.24 -3.62 13.05
N ALA A 106 -9.26 -3.40 13.88
CA ALA A 106 -9.68 -4.35 14.91
C ALA A 106 -10.14 -5.70 14.34
N LYS A 107 -10.61 -5.73 13.09
CA LYS A 107 -11.05 -6.95 12.39
C LYS A 107 -9.94 -7.59 11.54
N SER A 108 -8.76 -6.96 11.48
CA SER A 108 -7.64 -7.42 10.67
C SER A 108 -6.57 -8.11 11.52
N LYS A 109 -5.59 -8.71 10.86
CA LYS A 109 -4.42 -9.26 11.55
C LYS A 109 -3.63 -8.20 12.31
N PHE A 110 -3.78 -6.92 11.96
CA PHE A 110 -3.06 -5.80 12.57
C PHE A 110 -3.62 -5.42 13.95
N ALA A 111 -4.75 -5.96 14.37
CA ALA A 111 -5.29 -5.77 15.72
C ALA A 111 -4.28 -6.14 16.82
N ALA A 112 -3.39 -7.10 16.54
CA ALA A 112 -2.35 -7.55 17.47
C ALA A 112 -1.16 -6.57 17.61
N PHE A 113 -1.08 -5.54 16.74
CA PHE A 113 0.08 -4.64 16.69
C PHE A 113 -0.31 -3.24 17.15
N SER A 114 0.03 -2.91 18.40
CA SER A 114 -0.36 -1.65 19.03
C SER A 114 0.18 -0.38 18.33
N LYS A 115 1.27 -0.51 17.57
CA LYS A 115 1.90 0.58 16.83
C LYS A 115 1.36 0.75 15.41
N PHE A 116 0.55 -0.19 14.93
CA PHE A 116 0.07 -0.19 13.55
C PHE A 116 -0.78 1.06 13.23
N GLY A 117 -0.38 1.75 12.17
CA GLY A 117 -1.11 2.90 11.65
C GLY A 117 -1.16 4.11 12.57
N LYS A 118 -0.40 4.14 13.66
CA LYS A 118 -0.44 5.22 14.65
C LYS A 118 0.41 6.43 14.28
N SER A 119 1.54 6.21 13.61
CA SER A 119 2.42 7.31 13.25
C SER A 119 1.89 8.14 12.08
N LYS A 120 2.04 9.44 12.17
CA LYS A 120 1.70 10.40 11.09
C LYS A 120 2.88 10.69 10.16
N LYS A 121 4.03 10.10 10.45
CA LYS A 121 5.27 10.20 9.67
C LYS A 121 6.06 8.92 9.80
N GLY A 122 7.03 8.73 8.94
CA GLY A 122 7.90 7.56 8.98
C GLY A 122 8.48 7.24 7.61
N HIS A 123 9.05 6.06 7.52
CA HIS A 123 9.70 5.58 6.32
C HIS A 123 8.71 5.03 5.30
N ILE A 124 9.15 5.04 4.05
CA ILE A 124 8.52 4.31 2.96
C ILE A 124 9.36 3.06 2.74
N CYS A 125 8.72 1.89 2.75
CA CYS A 125 9.40 0.61 2.58
C CYS A 125 8.83 -0.14 1.38
N LEU A 126 9.72 -0.81 0.65
CA LEU A 126 9.37 -1.72 -0.43
C LEU A 126 9.58 -3.14 0.08
N GLN A 127 8.56 -3.99 -0.11
CA GLN A 127 8.61 -5.35 0.38
C GLN A 127 9.36 -6.25 -0.58
N ASP A 128 10.30 -7.03 -0.05
CA ASP A 128 10.83 -8.23 -0.68
C ASP A 128 10.03 -9.43 -0.17
N HIS A 129 9.32 -10.10 -1.06
CA HIS A 129 8.53 -11.30 -0.76
C HIS A 129 9.10 -12.55 -1.45
N GLY A 130 10.37 -12.48 -1.90
CA GLY A 130 11.04 -13.58 -2.58
C GLY A 130 10.75 -13.68 -4.07
N ASN A 131 10.02 -12.73 -4.64
CA ASN A 131 9.72 -12.70 -6.06
C ASN A 131 10.40 -11.52 -6.75
N GLU A 132 10.65 -11.65 -8.05
CA GLU A 132 11.21 -10.55 -8.82
C GLU A 132 10.17 -9.44 -9.00
N VAL A 133 10.57 -8.22 -8.65
CA VAL A 133 9.82 -7.01 -8.87
C VAL A 133 10.79 -5.89 -9.26
N ALA A 134 10.42 -5.10 -10.26
CA ALA A 134 11.18 -3.93 -10.64
C ALA A 134 10.40 -2.65 -10.31
N PHE A 135 11.11 -1.63 -9.87
CA PHE A 135 10.57 -0.30 -9.59
C PHE A 135 11.31 0.74 -10.40
N ARG A 136 10.57 1.75 -10.86
CA ARG A 136 11.14 2.90 -11.55
C ARG A 136 10.28 4.14 -11.31
N ASN A 137 10.84 5.31 -11.65
CA ASN A 137 10.14 6.60 -11.54
C ASN A 137 9.55 6.82 -10.14
N VAL A 138 10.34 6.47 -9.11
CA VAL A 138 9.97 6.70 -7.71
C VAL A 138 10.10 8.19 -7.43
N LYS A 139 8.99 8.86 -7.16
CA LYS A 139 8.91 10.30 -6.93
C LYS A 139 8.11 10.59 -5.68
N ILE A 140 8.59 11.50 -4.87
CA ILE A 140 7.87 12.02 -3.71
C ILE A 140 7.93 13.54 -3.74
N ARG A 141 6.81 14.18 -3.42
CA ARG A 141 6.76 15.64 -3.25
C ARG A 141 5.94 16.00 -2.01
N GLU A 142 6.32 17.08 -1.38
CA GLU A 142 5.49 17.67 -0.34
C GLU A 142 4.26 18.34 -0.97
N VAL A 143 3.12 18.18 -0.31
CA VAL A 143 1.86 18.84 -0.66
C VAL A 143 1.59 19.87 0.42
N LYS A 144 1.45 21.11 0.00
CA LYS A 144 1.16 22.22 0.91
C LYS A 144 -0.34 22.32 1.21
#